data_75c3c4810f88b86b61a1d273c61f1fa2
#
_entry.id   75c3c4810f88b86b61a1d273c61f1fa2
#
_cell.length_a   1.000
_cell.length_b   1.000
_cell.length_c   1.000
_cell.angle_alpha   90.00
_cell.angle_beta   90.00
_cell.angle_gamma   90.00
#
_symmetry.space_group_name_H-M   'P 1'
#
loop_
_entity.id
_entity.type
_entity.pdbx_description
1 polymer ?
#
loop_
_entity_poly.entity_id
_entity_poly.type
_entity_poly.pdbx_seq_one_letter_code
_entity_poly.pdbx_strand_id
1 'polypeptide(L)'
;DGPEKCEEYYLGILLDRSTGVNVIMASTEGGVDIEKVAEETPEKIIKEWIDPKIGLQQYQVRKIAFSLNLSGNALKEMIKFIHSLYSAYESIDASLFEINPVLKTSDSQILAVDAKVNIDDNALYRQSNIENLRDLDEEDPSEIEANKSNLSYVKLDGNVGCMVNGAGLAMATMDMIKLSGGDPANFLDVGGTANAETVEAGFRIILKDPNVKAILLNIFGGIVRCDRVANGVVQAYKNIGEINVPIIVRLQGTNSEEGSKIIEDSGLKVYATNTLLSLIHISEPTRLHVI
;
A
#
# COMPACT_ATOMS: atom_id res chain seq x y z
N ASP A 1 19.26 -17.89 -33.06
CA ASP A 1 20.28 -16.86 -32.83
C ASP A 1 19.74 -15.99 -31.70
N GLY A 2 20.34 -16.14 -30.51
CA GLY A 2 19.98 -15.33 -29.35
C GLY A 2 20.37 -13.86 -29.58
N PRO A 3 19.79 -12.92 -28.81
CA PRO A 3 20.00 -11.49 -29.00
C PRO A 3 21.40 -11.08 -28.53
N GLU A 4 22.41 -11.36 -29.36
CA GLU A 4 23.81 -10.98 -29.12
C GLU A 4 24.03 -9.48 -29.21
N LYS A 5 23.41 -8.64 -28.50
CA LYS A 5 23.66 -7.19 -28.25
C LYS A 5 22.36 -6.40 -28.16
N CYS A 6 21.45 -6.81 -27.32
CA CYS A 6 20.41 -5.89 -26.88
C CYS A 6 20.96 -5.04 -25.72
N GLU A 7 20.79 -3.74 -25.81
CA GLU A 7 21.03 -2.84 -24.66
C GLU A 7 19.74 -2.71 -23.90
N GLU A 8 19.81 -2.82 -22.57
CA GLU A 8 18.65 -2.76 -21.67
C GLU A 8 18.57 -1.40 -20.98
N TYR A 9 17.38 -0.86 -20.92
CA TYR A 9 17.08 0.42 -20.28
C TYR A 9 15.91 0.27 -19.32
N TYR A 10 15.84 1.20 -18.37
CA TYR A 10 14.70 1.38 -17.49
C TYR A 10 13.91 2.63 -17.93
N LEU A 11 12.58 2.53 -17.95
CA LEU A 11 11.67 3.67 -18.07
C LEU A 11 10.50 3.47 -17.11
N GLY A 12 10.20 4.49 -16.30
CA GLY A 12 9.04 4.51 -15.43
C GLY A 12 8.38 5.88 -15.38
N ILE A 13 7.07 5.90 -15.22
CA ILE A 13 6.29 7.12 -14.95
C ILE A 13 5.50 6.87 -13.67
N LEU A 14 5.60 7.77 -12.71
CA LEU A 14 4.88 7.69 -11.45
C LEU A 14 4.58 9.09 -10.89
N LEU A 15 3.67 9.14 -9.94
CA LEU A 15 3.40 10.36 -9.18
C LEU A 15 4.47 10.57 -8.11
N ASP A 16 5.25 11.64 -8.24
CA ASP A 16 6.11 12.10 -7.15
C ASP A 16 5.27 12.81 -6.09
N ARG A 17 5.01 12.12 -4.98
CA ARG A 17 4.16 12.61 -3.90
C ARG A 17 4.76 13.81 -3.16
N SER A 18 6.08 14.01 -3.23
CA SER A 18 6.75 15.14 -2.58
C SER A 18 6.49 16.46 -3.30
N THR A 19 6.38 16.40 -4.63
CA THR A 19 6.13 17.57 -5.49
C THR A 19 4.68 17.66 -5.99
N GLY A 20 3.92 16.55 -5.90
CA GLY A 20 2.54 16.46 -6.37
C GLY A 20 2.40 16.46 -7.89
N VAL A 21 3.46 16.11 -8.62
CA VAL A 21 3.46 16.03 -10.08
C VAL A 21 4.03 14.71 -10.57
N ASN A 22 3.68 14.32 -11.80
CA ASN A 22 4.23 13.13 -12.41
C ASN A 22 5.72 13.32 -12.75
N VAL A 23 6.50 12.27 -12.58
CA VAL A 23 7.91 12.21 -12.94
C VAL A 23 8.17 11.05 -13.88
N ILE A 24 8.93 11.30 -14.95
CA ILE A 24 9.52 10.23 -15.76
C ILE A 24 10.90 9.93 -15.20
N MET A 25 11.14 8.66 -14.92
CA MET A 25 12.42 8.13 -14.52
C MET A 25 12.99 7.27 -15.65
N ALA A 26 14.28 7.41 -15.92
CA ALA A 26 14.97 6.64 -16.92
C ALA A 26 16.37 6.27 -16.44
N SER A 27 16.88 5.10 -16.85
CA SER A 27 18.24 4.66 -16.56
C SER A 27 18.80 3.79 -17.68
N THR A 28 20.11 3.80 -17.82
CA THR A 28 20.86 2.83 -18.64
C THR A 28 21.04 1.48 -17.96
N GLU A 29 20.64 1.36 -16.70
CA GLU A 29 20.63 0.13 -15.92
C GLU A 29 19.22 -0.50 -16.01
N GLY A 30 18.94 -1.20 -17.13
CA GLY A 30 17.72 -1.96 -17.32
C GLY A 30 17.88 -3.41 -16.84
N GLY A 31 16.73 -4.09 -16.63
CA GLY A 31 16.69 -5.50 -16.20
C GLY A 31 17.17 -5.75 -14.76
N VAL A 32 17.32 -4.71 -13.96
CA VAL A 32 17.73 -4.78 -12.55
C VAL A 32 16.72 -4.04 -11.67
N ASP A 33 16.79 -4.30 -10.36
CA ASP A 33 16.01 -3.62 -9.36
C ASP A 33 16.36 -2.13 -9.29
N ILE A 34 15.42 -1.28 -9.66
CA ILE A 34 15.65 0.17 -9.77
C ILE A 34 15.77 0.84 -8.39
N GLU A 35 15.13 0.30 -7.36
CA GLU A 35 15.24 0.77 -5.98
C GLU A 35 16.70 0.64 -5.51
N LYS A 36 17.33 -0.47 -5.85
CA LYS A 36 18.74 -0.70 -5.53
C LYS A 36 19.67 0.25 -6.28
N VAL A 37 19.38 0.52 -7.56
CA VAL A 37 20.11 1.54 -8.33
C VAL A 37 19.93 2.92 -7.71
N ALA A 38 18.71 3.24 -7.20
CA ALA A 38 18.42 4.50 -6.54
C ALA A 38 19.18 4.69 -5.22
N GLU A 39 19.43 3.62 -4.49
CA GLU A 39 20.21 3.63 -3.23
C GLU A 39 21.73 3.70 -3.48
N GLU A 40 22.24 2.86 -4.37
CA GLU A 40 23.68 2.69 -4.59
C GLU A 40 24.28 3.73 -5.56
N THR A 41 23.53 4.10 -6.61
CA THR A 41 24.00 4.97 -7.71
C THR A 41 22.91 5.90 -8.22
N PRO A 42 22.37 6.81 -7.38
CA PRO A 42 21.23 7.67 -7.72
C PRO A 42 21.49 8.59 -8.93
N GLU A 43 22.74 8.89 -9.23
CA GLU A 43 23.16 9.69 -10.39
C GLU A 43 22.90 8.99 -11.74
N LYS A 44 22.69 7.68 -11.75
CA LYS A 44 22.31 6.92 -12.95
C LYS A 44 20.84 7.03 -13.28
N ILE A 45 20.03 7.56 -12.38
CA ILE A 45 18.60 7.76 -12.60
C ILE A 45 18.35 9.19 -13.07
N ILE A 46 17.91 9.31 -14.31
CA ILE A 46 17.48 10.54 -14.92
C ILE A 46 16.03 10.78 -14.50
N LYS A 47 15.72 12.00 -14.01
CA LYS A 47 14.36 12.39 -13.59
C LYS A 47 13.92 13.65 -14.34
N GLU A 48 12.71 13.61 -14.90
CA GLU A 48 12.05 14.77 -15.53
C GLU A 48 10.63 14.89 -14.96
N TRP A 49 10.40 15.98 -14.26
CA TRP A 49 9.08 16.29 -13.71
C TRP A 49 8.20 16.96 -14.76
N ILE A 50 6.94 16.57 -14.82
CA ILE A 50 5.98 17.00 -15.81
C ILE A 50 5.03 18.01 -15.17
N ASP A 51 5.00 19.24 -15.68
CA ASP A 51 3.99 20.21 -15.27
C ASP A 51 2.60 19.76 -15.76
N PRO A 52 1.64 19.48 -14.86
CA PRO A 52 0.32 18.98 -15.24
C PRO A 52 -0.50 19.95 -16.10
N LYS A 53 -0.12 21.24 -16.15
CA LYS A 53 -0.82 22.25 -16.97
C LYS A 53 -0.43 22.21 -18.45
N ILE A 54 0.79 21.77 -18.74
CA ILE A 54 1.32 21.77 -20.12
C ILE A 54 1.68 20.37 -20.62
N GLY A 55 1.67 19.35 -19.72
CA GLY A 55 2.03 17.98 -20.05
C GLY A 55 3.48 17.78 -20.44
N LEU A 56 3.81 16.59 -20.91
CA LEU A 56 5.16 16.22 -21.33
C LEU A 56 5.60 16.99 -22.58
N GLN A 57 6.70 17.72 -22.46
CA GLN A 57 7.21 18.56 -23.53
C GLN A 57 8.30 17.85 -24.35
N GLN A 58 8.36 18.18 -25.64
CA GLN A 58 9.32 17.61 -26.59
C GLN A 58 10.78 17.74 -26.16
N TYR A 59 11.15 18.83 -25.49
CA TYR A 59 12.52 19.03 -25.01
C TYR A 59 12.88 18.08 -23.87
N GLN A 60 11.93 17.77 -22.99
CA GLN A 60 12.12 16.82 -21.89
C GLN A 60 12.38 15.41 -22.41
N VAL A 61 11.53 14.97 -23.35
CA VAL A 61 11.70 13.64 -23.98
C VAL A 61 13.05 13.53 -24.70
N ARG A 62 13.45 14.58 -25.43
CA ARG A 62 14.79 14.59 -26.07
C ARG A 62 15.92 14.56 -25.05
N LYS A 63 15.79 15.30 -23.93
CA LYS A 63 16.77 15.29 -22.85
C LYS A 63 16.93 13.88 -22.28
N ILE A 64 15.84 13.19 -21.96
CA ILE A 64 15.87 11.79 -21.48
C ILE A 64 16.57 10.91 -22.50
N ALA A 65 16.14 10.92 -23.78
CA ALA A 65 16.69 10.06 -24.81
C ALA A 65 18.19 10.29 -25.09
N PHE A 66 18.65 11.54 -25.02
CA PHE A 66 20.09 11.86 -25.07
C PHE A 66 20.86 11.38 -23.85
N SER A 67 20.29 11.51 -22.66
CA SER A 67 20.93 11.07 -21.42
C SER A 67 21.05 9.55 -21.33
N LEU A 68 20.24 8.80 -22.09
CA LEU A 68 20.38 7.35 -22.29
C LEU A 68 21.47 6.98 -23.31
N ASN A 69 22.29 7.93 -23.75
CA ASN A 69 23.37 7.75 -24.74
C ASN A 69 22.89 7.24 -26.11
N LEU A 70 21.62 7.51 -26.46
CA LEU A 70 21.05 7.07 -27.73
C LEU A 70 21.37 8.07 -28.86
N SER A 71 21.51 7.53 -30.08
CA SER A 71 21.77 8.31 -31.29
C SER A 71 21.07 7.73 -32.52
N GLY A 72 21.03 8.48 -33.62
CA GLY A 72 20.51 7.99 -34.90
C GLY A 72 19.03 7.59 -34.83
N ASN A 73 18.71 6.39 -35.34
CA ASN A 73 17.33 5.88 -35.39
C ASN A 73 16.83 5.49 -33.97
N ALA A 74 17.67 4.86 -33.15
CA ALA A 74 17.29 4.49 -31.79
C ALA A 74 16.85 5.69 -30.94
N LEU A 75 17.51 6.85 -31.10
CA LEU A 75 17.09 8.10 -30.46
C LEU A 75 15.67 8.52 -30.88
N LYS A 76 15.37 8.44 -32.18
CA LYS A 76 14.05 8.79 -32.70
C LYS A 76 12.95 7.84 -32.19
N GLU A 77 13.24 6.55 -32.18
CA GLU A 77 12.31 5.53 -31.70
C GLU A 77 12.09 5.66 -30.17
N MET A 78 13.14 5.94 -29.40
CA MET A 78 12.99 6.19 -27.95
C MET A 78 12.13 7.43 -27.66
N ILE A 79 12.31 8.50 -28.44
CA ILE A 79 11.47 9.71 -28.31
C ILE A 79 9.98 9.37 -28.56
N LYS A 80 9.66 8.59 -29.60
CA LYS A 80 8.29 8.14 -29.85
C LYS A 80 7.78 7.24 -28.72
N PHE A 81 8.63 6.33 -28.26
CA PHE A 81 8.30 5.38 -27.19
C PHE A 81 7.92 6.11 -25.90
N ILE A 82 8.72 7.08 -25.45
CA ILE A 82 8.45 7.87 -24.24
C ILE A 82 7.13 8.65 -24.37
N HIS A 83 6.86 9.25 -25.55
CA HIS A 83 5.58 9.93 -25.78
C HIS A 83 4.39 8.97 -25.75
N SER A 84 4.53 7.78 -26.32
CA SER A 84 3.48 6.76 -26.31
C SER A 84 3.24 6.24 -24.90
N LEU A 85 4.31 6.01 -24.12
CA LEU A 85 4.24 5.60 -22.73
C LEU A 85 3.50 6.64 -21.88
N TYR A 86 3.84 7.93 -22.02
CA TYR A 86 3.16 8.99 -21.30
C TYR A 86 1.67 9.10 -21.71
N SER A 87 1.37 8.99 -22.99
CA SER A 87 -0.01 9.01 -23.46
C SER A 87 -0.81 7.82 -22.93
N ALA A 88 -0.21 6.64 -22.86
CA ALA A 88 -0.83 5.46 -22.27
C ALA A 88 -1.07 5.67 -20.77
N TYR A 89 -0.05 6.12 -20.02
CA TYR A 89 -0.14 6.43 -18.59
C TYR A 89 -1.32 7.37 -18.26
N GLU A 90 -1.44 8.47 -18.99
CA GLU A 90 -2.53 9.45 -18.79
C GLU A 90 -3.91 8.87 -19.18
N SER A 91 -3.98 8.12 -20.29
CA SER A 91 -5.27 7.65 -20.83
C SER A 91 -5.94 6.57 -19.98
N ILE A 92 -5.16 5.81 -19.21
CA ILE A 92 -5.66 4.72 -18.37
C ILE A 92 -5.69 5.08 -16.88
N ASP A 93 -5.43 6.33 -16.52
CA ASP A 93 -5.32 6.79 -15.13
C ASP A 93 -4.32 5.94 -14.31
N ALA A 94 -3.16 5.65 -14.89
CA ALA A 94 -2.13 4.91 -14.17
C ALA A 94 -1.51 5.78 -13.05
N SER A 95 -1.19 5.17 -11.94
CA SER A 95 -0.40 5.76 -10.84
C SER A 95 1.08 5.37 -10.92
N LEU A 96 1.36 4.24 -11.59
CA LEU A 96 2.68 3.77 -11.98
C LEU A 96 2.57 3.11 -13.35
N PHE A 97 3.53 3.41 -14.24
CA PHE A 97 3.74 2.64 -15.45
C PHE A 97 5.25 2.46 -15.63
N GLU A 98 5.72 1.27 -15.36
CA GLU A 98 7.12 0.89 -15.42
C GLU A 98 7.36 -0.12 -16.52
N ILE A 99 8.42 0.08 -17.27
CA ILE A 99 8.93 -0.85 -18.28
C ILE A 99 10.37 -1.21 -17.93
N ASN A 100 10.59 -2.45 -17.55
CA ASN A 100 11.89 -2.91 -17.08
C ASN A 100 12.14 -4.40 -17.45
N PRO A 101 12.92 -4.68 -18.52
CA PRO A 101 13.66 -3.72 -19.34
C PRO A 101 12.89 -3.19 -20.56
N VAL A 102 13.34 -2.02 -21.01
CA VAL A 102 13.15 -1.58 -22.40
C VAL A 102 14.37 -2.02 -23.21
N LEU A 103 14.17 -2.75 -24.30
CA LEU A 103 15.28 -3.22 -25.13
C LEU A 103 15.50 -2.30 -26.33
N LYS A 104 16.78 -2.01 -26.61
CA LYS A 104 17.23 -1.53 -27.89
C LYS A 104 17.82 -2.70 -28.68
N THR A 105 17.20 -3.01 -29.80
CA THR A 105 17.63 -4.10 -30.69
C THR A 105 18.79 -3.68 -31.59
N SER A 106 19.44 -4.65 -32.23
CA SER A 106 20.57 -4.40 -33.16
C SER A 106 20.16 -3.56 -34.37
N ASP A 107 18.90 -3.60 -34.80
CA ASP A 107 18.32 -2.79 -35.88
C ASP A 107 17.77 -1.44 -35.40
N SER A 108 18.11 -1.06 -34.14
CA SER A 108 17.77 0.23 -33.54
C SER A 108 16.27 0.42 -33.25
N GLN A 109 15.51 -0.65 -33.08
CA GLN A 109 14.13 -0.57 -32.56
C GLN A 109 14.14 -0.50 -31.03
N ILE A 110 13.10 0.07 -30.47
CA ILE A 110 12.87 0.16 -29.02
C ILE A 110 11.63 -0.67 -28.70
N LEU A 111 11.78 -1.65 -27.81
CA LEU A 111 10.74 -2.62 -27.45
C LEU A 111 10.52 -2.67 -25.95
N ALA A 112 9.26 -2.69 -25.53
CA ALA A 112 8.88 -3.08 -24.18
C ALA A 112 8.96 -4.61 -24.05
N VAL A 113 9.61 -5.11 -23.01
CA VAL A 113 9.70 -6.55 -22.74
C VAL A 113 8.77 -6.94 -21.62
N ASP A 114 8.82 -6.19 -20.53
CA ASP A 114 7.95 -6.37 -19.38
C ASP A 114 7.38 -5.03 -18.93
N ALA A 115 6.16 -5.03 -18.44
CA ALA A 115 5.47 -3.83 -18.01
C ALA A 115 4.72 -4.08 -16.71
N LYS A 116 4.99 -3.24 -15.71
CA LYS A 116 4.23 -3.17 -14.46
C LYS A 116 3.37 -1.92 -14.47
N VAL A 117 2.06 -2.09 -14.33
CA VAL A 117 1.10 -0.99 -14.41
C VAL A 117 0.18 -1.01 -13.21
N ASN A 118 0.19 0.07 -12.42
CA ASN A 118 -0.79 0.28 -11.36
C ASN A 118 -1.77 1.36 -11.80
N ILE A 119 -3.04 1.06 -11.72
CA ILE A 119 -4.13 1.99 -12.03
C ILE A 119 -4.56 2.70 -10.75
N ASP A 120 -4.99 3.95 -10.84
CA ASP A 120 -5.62 4.63 -9.71
C ASP A 120 -7.00 4.01 -9.44
N ASP A 121 -7.16 3.35 -8.30
CA ASP A 121 -8.43 2.70 -7.91
C ASP A 121 -9.60 3.68 -7.91
N ASN A 122 -9.36 4.96 -7.62
CA ASN A 122 -10.39 5.99 -7.65
C ASN A 122 -10.87 6.31 -9.08
N ALA A 123 -10.12 5.90 -10.10
CA ALA A 123 -10.48 6.09 -11.50
C ALA A 123 -11.14 4.85 -12.15
N LEU A 124 -11.14 3.69 -11.50
CA LEU A 124 -11.65 2.43 -12.06
C LEU A 124 -13.10 2.53 -12.56
N TYR A 125 -13.95 3.34 -11.93
CA TYR A 125 -15.33 3.55 -12.38
C TYR A 125 -15.45 4.05 -13.83
N ARG A 126 -14.42 4.69 -14.36
CA ARG A 126 -14.34 5.16 -15.75
C ARG A 126 -13.41 4.31 -16.62
N GLN A 127 -12.72 3.34 -16.05
CA GLN A 127 -11.75 2.45 -16.70
C GLN A 127 -12.20 0.99 -16.68
N SER A 128 -13.50 0.73 -16.94
CA SER A 128 -14.11 -0.61 -16.83
C SER A 128 -13.44 -1.68 -17.69
N ASN A 129 -12.84 -1.31 -18.82
CA ASN A 129 -12.09 -2.24 -19.67
C ASN A 129 -10.76 -2.65 -19.03
N ILE A 130 -10.15 -1.76 -18.25
CA ILE A 130 -8.86 -1.98 -17.59
C ILE A 130 -9.07 -2.80 -16.30
N GLU A 131 -10.16 -2.55 -15.57
CA GLU A 131 -10.51 -3.31 -14.36
C GLU A 131 -10.51 -4.83 -14.60
N ASN A 132 -10.97 -5.26 -15.79
CA ASN A 132 -10.99 -6.68 -16.16
C ASN A 132 -9.60 -7.28 -16.43
N LEU A 133 -8.55 -6.45 -16.55
CA LEU A 133 -7.16 -6.87 -16.76
C LEU A 133 -6.38 -6.99 -15.45
N ARG A 134 -7.04 -6.76 -14.30
CA ARG A 134 -6.42 -6.86 -12.98
C ARG A 134 -5.83 -8.25 -12.77
N ASP A 135 -4.55 -8.33 -12.48
CA ASP A 135 -3.86 -9.57 -12.16
C ASP A 135 -3.81 -9.75 -10.63
N LEU A 136 -4.66 -10.63 -10.14
CA LEU A 136 -4.75 -10.92 -8.72
C LEU A 136 -3.57 -11.74 -8.19
N ASP A 137 -2.82 -12.41 -9.06
CA ASP A 137 -1.66 -13.21 -8.66
C ASP A 137 -0.44 -12.33 -8.30
N GLU A 138 -0.43 -11.07 -8.76
CA GLU A 138 0.59 -10.06 -8.43
C GLU A 138 0.27 -9.22 -7.17
N GLU A 139 -0.91 -9.42 -6.58
CA GLU A 139 -1.34 -8.68 -5.39
C GLU A 139 -1.17 -9.51 -4.11
N ASP A 140 -1.01 -8.83 -2.95
CA ASP A 140 -1.00 -9.54 -1.66
C ASP A 140 -2.37 -10.21 -1.40
N PRO A 141 -2.39 -11.53 -1.15
CA PRO A 141 -3.64 -12.26 -0.92
C PRO A 141 -4.49 -11.72 0.23
N SER A 142 -3.87 -11.10 1.23
CA SER A 142 -4.56 -10.50 2.37
C SER A 142 -5.26 -9.20 1.97
N GLU A 143 -4.67 -8.43 1.05
CA GLU A 143 -5.28 -7.20 0.50
C GLU A 143 -6.48 -7.56 -0.38
N ILE A 144 -6.36 -8.59 -1.22
CA ILE A 144 -7.47 -9.10 -2.03
C ILE A 144 -8.64 -9.54 -1.14
N GLU A 145 -8.34 -10.28 -0.06
CA GLU A 145 -9.38 -10.75 0.87
C GLU A 145 -10.04 -9.58 1.61
N ALA A 146 -9.27 -8.58 2.03
CA ALA A 146 -9.78 -7.38 2.67
C ALA A 146 -10.73 -6.60 1.74
N ASN A 147 -10.36 -6.43 0.48
CA ASN A 147 -11.19 -5.77 -0.53
C ASN A 147 -12.56 -6.45 -0.70
N LYS A 148 -12.64 -7.79 -0.64
CA LYS A 148 -13.91 -8.55 -0.69
C LYS A 148 -14.85 -8.20 0.47
N SER A 149 -14.30 -7.75 1.59
CA SER A 149 -15.04 -7.35 2.80
C SER A 149 -15.18 -5.82 2.93
N ASN A 150 -14.86 -5.06 1.88
CA ASN A 150 -14.83 -3.59 1.87
C ASN A 150 -13.94 -3.00 2.99
N LEU A 151 -12.83 -3.66 3.29
CA LEU A 151 -11.82 -3.19 4.23
C LEU A 151 -10.65 -2.57 3.46
N SER A 152 -10.17 -1.43 3.94
CA SER A 152 -8.89 -0.85 3.45
C SER A 152 -7.76 -1.47 4.26
N TYR A 153 -6.98 -2.33 3.63
CA TYR A 153 -5.89 -3.09 4.27
C TYR A 153 -4.60 -2.93 3.46
N VAL A 154 -3.49 -2.76 4.17
CA VAL A 154 -2.13 -2.84 3.60
C VAL A 154 -1.28 -3.66 4.57
N LYS A 155 -0.60 -4.68 4.05
CA LYS A 155 0.33 -5.50 4.82
C LYS A 155 1.63 -4.76 5.08
N LEU A 156 2.18 -4.91 6.28
CA LEU A 156 3.47 -4.37 6.71
C LEU A 156 4.28 -5.45 7.44
N ASP A 157 5.59 -5.20 7.62
CA ASP A 157 6.53 -6.17 8.21
C ASP A 157 6.66 -6.02 9.74
N GLY A 158 5.56 -5.90 10.45
CA GLY A 158 5.55 -5.69 11.89
C GLY A 158 5.10 -6.88 12.71
N ASN A 159 4.89 -6.62 14.01
CA ASN A 159 4.46 -7.63 15.00
C ASN A 159 3.19 -7.25 15.77
N VAL A 160 2.64 -6.05 15.56
CA VAL A 160 1.39 -5.59 16.17
C VAL A 160 0.36 -5.35 15.08
N GLY A 161 -0.65 -6.21 15.02
CA GLY A 161 -1.81 -6.00 14.18
C GLY A 161 -2.63 -4.82 14.66
N CYS A 162 -3.09 -3.95 13.76
CA CYS A 162 -3.96 -2.83 14.13
C CYS A 162 -5.24 -2.81 13.31
N MET A 163 -6.34 -2.43 13.96
CA MET A 163 -7.66 -2.26 13.37
C MET A 163 -8.29 -0.97 13.90
N VAL A 164 -8.67 -0.07 13.02
CA VAL A 164 -9.16 1.25 13.38
C VAL A 164 -10.32 1.69 12.49
N ASN A 165 -11.07 2.69 12.92
CA ASN A 165 -12.06 3.36 12.10
C ASN A 165 -11.56 4.73 11.66
N GLY A 166 -11.12 4.80 10.41
CA GLY A 166 -10.65 6.00 9.76
C GLY A 166 -9.13 6.03 9.52
N ALA A 167 -8.74 6.32 8.29
CA ALA A 167 -7.36 6.29 7.83
C ALA A 167 -6.40 7.17 8.65
N GLY A 168 -6.83 8.38 9.04
CA GLY A 168 -6.03 9.28 9.89
C GLY A 168 -5.75 8.69 11.27
N LEU A 169 -6.75 8.02 11.88
CA LEU A 169 -6.57 7.33 13.15
C LEU A 169 -5.67 6.10 12.98
N ALA A 170 -5.73 5.41 11.84
CA ALA A 170 -4.84 4.28 11.53
C ALA A 170 -3.38 4.73 11.49
N MET A 171 -3.08 5.80 10.76
CA MET A 171 -1.73 6.37 10.69
C MET A 171 -1.21 6.75 12.08
N ALA A 172 -1.99 7.49 12.85
CA ALA A 172 -1.63 7.88 14.21
C ALA A 172 -1.44 6.66 15.14
N THR A 173 -2.25 5.60 14.97
CA THR A 173 -2.13 4.37 15.74
C THR A 173 -0.83 3.62 15.42
N MET A 174 -0.45 3.55 14.15
CA MET A 174 0.81 2.95 13.73
C MET A 174 2.02 3.72 14.27
N ASP A 175 1.98 5.06 14.26
CA ASP A 175 3.01 5.89 14.89
C ASP A 175 3.13 5.62 16.39
N MET A 176 2.01 5.50 17.07
CA MET A 176 1.99 5.17 18.50
C MET A 176 2.55 3.78 18.80
N ILE A 177 2.26 2.78 17.97
CA ILE A 177 2.85 1.45 18.07
C ILE A 177 4.38 1.56 17.98
N LYS A 178 4.90 2.30 16.99
CA LYS A 178 6.35 2.51 16.81
C LYS A 178 6.98 3.24 17.98
N LEU A 179 6.39 4.32 18.44
CA LEU A 179 6.87 5.08 19.61
C LEU A 179 6.88 4.25 20.89
N SER A 180 6.03 3.23 20.96
CA SER A 180 5.96 2.30 22.10
C SER A 180 6.90 1.09 21.97
N GLY A 181 7.75 1.03 20.94
CA GLY A 181 8.74 -0.02 20.71
C GLY A 181 8.20 -1.27 20.02
N GLY A 182 6.99 -1.24 19.49
CA GLY A 182 6.43 -2.25 18.59
C GLY A 182 6.58 -1.83 17.11
N ASP A 183 6.26 -2.75 16.21
CA ASP A 183 6.20 -2.49 14.78
C ASP A 183 4.81 -2.84 14.24
N PRO A 184 4.14 -1.92 13.50
CA PRO A 184 2.82 -2.21 12.94
C PRO A 184 2.93 -3.29 11.86
N ALA A 185 2.10 -4.34 11.98
CA ALA A 185 2.04 -5.45 11.03
C ALA A 185 1.12 -5.16 9.84
N ASN A 186 0.27 -4.17 9.98
CA ASN A 186 -0.67 -3.79 8.91
C ASN A 186 -1.25 -2.39 9.15
N PHE A 187 -1.72 -1.79 8.06
CA PHE A 187 -2.76 -0.76 8.09
C PHE A 187 -4.12 -1.45 7.92
N LEU A 188 -5.13 -1.10 8.72
CA LEU A 188 -6.50 -1.58 8.51
C LEU A 188 -7.51 -0.54 8.99
N ASP A 189 -8.29 -0.03 8.04
CA ASP A 189 -9.44 0.84 8.30
C ASP A 189 -10.74 0.07 8.04
N VAL A 190 -11.55 -0.10 9.09
CA VAL A 190 -12.87 -0.75 9.00
C VAL A 190 -13.98 0.21 8.58
N GLY A 191 -13.63 1.48 8.32
CA GLY A 191 -14.56 2.50 7.89
C GLY A 191 -15.56 2.98 8.95
N GLY A 192 -16.44 3.87 8.54
CA GLY A 192 -17.46 4.49 9.40
C GLY A 192 -18.69 3.61 9.68
N THR A 193 -18.79 2.44 9.04
CA THR A 193 -19.95 1.52 9.15
C THR A 193 -19.56 0.17 9.76
N ALA A 194 -18.49 0.14 10.56
CA ALA A 194 -17.98 -1.06 11.21
C ALA A 194 -19.11 -1.86 11.90
N ASN A 195 -19.19 -3.13 11.56
CA ASN A 195 -20.15 -4.10 12.09
C ASN A 195 -19.45 -5.42 12.47
N ALA A 196 -20.19 -6.41 12.97
CA ALA A 196 -19.62 -7.67 13.39
C ALA A 196 -18.88 -8.41 12.25
N GLU A 197 -19.40 -8.34 11.03
CA GLU A 197 -18.83 -9.04 9.87
C GLU A 197 -17.49 -8.41 9.43
N THR A 198 -17.43 -7.08 9.35
CA THR A 198 -16.22 -6.37 8.99
C THR A 198 -15.13 -6.52 10.06
N VAL A 199 -15.50 -6.50 11.34
CA VAL A 199 -14.57 -6.75 12.45
C VAL A 199 -14.05 -8.18 12.43
N GLU A 200 -14.91 -9.17 12.19
CA GLU A 200 -14.50 -10.57 12.07
C GLU A 200 -13.54 -10.78 10.88
N ALA A 201 -13.87 -10.23 9.72
CA ALA A 201 -13.02 -10.30 8.54
C ALA A 201 -11.63 -9.70 8.83
N GLY A 202 -11.59 -8.52 9.46
CA GLY A 202 -10.34 -7.89 9.86
C GLY A 202 -9.50 -8.75 10.81
N PHE A 203 -10.10 -9.35 11.84
CA PHE A 203 -9.39 -10.28 12.73
C PHE A 203 -8.83 -11.49 11.98
N ARG A 204 -9.63 -12.11 11.10
CA ARG A 204 -9.19 -13.27 10.32
C ARG A 204 -8.01 -12.95 9.43
N ILE A 205 -7.98 -11.77 8.82
CA ILE A 205 -6.88 -11.33 7.97
C ILE A 205 -5.61 -11.09 8.82
N ILE A 206 -5.72 -10.34 9.91
CA ILE A 206 -4.59 -10.05 10.80
C ILE A 206 -3.99 -11.33 11.39
N LEU A 207 -4.83 -12.28 11.83
CA LEU A 207 -4.40 -13.53 12.45
C LEU A 207 -3.75 -14.53 11.49
N LYS A 208 -3.83 -14.32 10.17
CA LYS A 208 -3.11 -15.12 9.18
C LYS A 208 -1.61 -14.81 9.17
N ASP A 209 -1.21 -13.62 9.63
CA ASP A 209 0.20 -13.28 9.71
C ASP A 209 0.82 -13.90 10.97
N PRO A 210 1.77 -14.86 10.83
CA PRO A 210 2.41 -15.53 11.95
C PRO A 210 3.33 -14.61 12.77
N ASN A 211 3.69 -13.44 12.24
CA ASN A 211 4.53 -12.47 12.94
C ASN A 211 3.74 -11.66 13.96
N VAL A 212 2.41 -11.62 13.86
CA VAL A 212 1.55 -10.86 14.76
C VAL A 212 1.57 -11.49 16.15
N LYS A 213 1.99 -10.69 17.14
CA LYS A 213 2.11 -11.08 18.58
C LYS A 213 1.07 -10.41 19.45
N ALA A 214 0.43 -9.34 18.97
CA ALA A 214 -0.65 -8.64 19.65
C ALA A 214 -1.54 -7.94 18.64
N ILE A 215 -2.81 -7.69 18.98
CA ILE A 215 -3.75 -6.93 18.13
C ILE A 215 -4.23 -5.71 18.92
N LEU A 216 -4.14 -4.54 18.31
CA LEU A 216 -4.69 -3.29 18.81
C LEU A 216 -5.89 -2.87 17.98
N LEU A 217 -7.07 -2.86 18.62
CA LEU A 217 -8.28 -2.27 18.10
C LEU A 217 -8.43 -0.87 18.68
N ASN A 218 -8.35 0.17 17.86
CA ASN A 218 -8.46 1.55 18.29
C ASN A 218 -9.64 2.24 17.60
N ILE A 219 -10.72 2.41 18.33
CA ILE A 219 -11.98 2.99 17.84
C ILE A 219 -12.24 4.35 18.45
N PHE A 220 -12.44 5.32 17.59
CA PHE A 220 -12.94 6.63 17.97
C PHE A 220 -14.37 6.79 17.46
N GLY A 221 -15.34 6.66 18.36
CA GLY A 221 -16.76 6.73 18.03
C GLY A 221 -17.22 8.19 17.82
N GLY A 222 -17.45 8.51 16.55
CA GLY A 222 -18.26 9.66 16.17
C GLY A 222 -19.59 9.14 15.59
N ILE A 223 -19.59 8.87 14.28
CA ILE A 223 -20.69 8.17 13.59
C ILE A 223 -20.70 6.68 13.98
N VAL A 224 -19.52 6.07 14.11
CA VAL A 224 -19.36 4.69 14.62
C VAL A 224 -19.72 4.66 16.11
N ARG A 225 -20.55 3.71 16.50
CA ARG A 225 -20.93 3.49 17.90
C ARG A 225 -20.03 2.40 18.51
N CYS A 226 -19.38 2.72 19.63
CA CYS A 226 -18.48 1.80 20.32
C CYS A 226 -19.18 0.53 20.83
N ASP A 227 -20.44 0.60 21.26
CA ASP A 227 -21.24 -0.55 21.66
C ASP A 227 -21.47 -1.55 20.52
N ARG A 228 -21.66 -1.07 19.27
CA ARG A 228 -21.78 -1.94 18.11
C ARG A 228 -20.46 -2.63 17.76
N VAL A 229 -19.37 -1.88 17.83
CA VAL A 229 -18.04 -2.46 17.59
C VAL A 229 -17.70 -3.47 18.66
N ALA A 230 -17.96 -3.19 19.94
CA ALA A 230 -17.74 -4.11 21.04
C ALA A 230 -18.50 -5.43 20.85
N ASN A 231 -19.78 -5.35 20.49
CA ASN A 231 -20.56 -6.55 20.14
C ASN A 231 -19.96 -7.30 18.94
N GLY A 232 -19.45 -6.57 17.91
CA GLY A 232 -18.74 -7.16 16.78
C GLY A 232 -17.49 -7.91 17.20
N VAL A 233 -16.68 -7.34 18.08
CA VAL A 233 -15.47 -7.98 18.65
C VAL A 233 -15.85 -9.26 19.40
N VAL A 234 -16.85 -9.21 20.29
CA VAL A 234 -17.32 -10.37 21.06
C VAL A 234 -17.83 -11.47 20.12
N GLN A 235 -18.60 -11.12 19.11
CA GLN A 235 -19.11 -12.08 18.13
C GLN A 235 -18.01 -12.68 17.27
N ALA A 236 -17.10 -11.85 16.75
CA ALA A 236 -15.93 -12.29 16.00
C ALA A 236 -15.06 -13.25 16.79
N TYR A 237 -14.77 -12.94 18.06
CA TYR A 237 -14.00 -13.82 18.94
C TYR A 237 -14.68 -15.19 19.11
N LYS A 238 -16.00 -15.22 19.30
CA LYS A 238 -16.77 -16.48 19.42
C LYS A 238 -16.76 -17.29 18.12
N ASN A 239 -16.83 -16.62 16.96
CA ASN A 239 -16.88 -17.28 15.66
C ASN A 239 -15.49 -17.81 15.24
N ILE A 240 -14.43 -17.10 15.57
CA ILE A 240 -13.05 -17.50 15.26
C ILE A 240 -12.58 -18.64 16.18
N GLY A 241 -13.05 -18.63 17.41
CA GLY A 241 -12.64 -19.59 18.45
C GLY A 241 -11.44 -19.11 19.24
N GLU A 242 -10.46 -19.97 19.49
CA GLU A 242 -9.30 -19.62 20.31
C GLU A 242 -8.36 -18.66 19.58
N ILE A 243 -8.17 -17.47 20.15
CA ILE A 243 -7.21 -16.47 19.68
C ILE A 243 -6.02 -16.46 20.65
N ASN A 244 -4.86 -16.85 20.16
CA ASN A 244 -3.65 -17.05 20.98
C ASN A 244 -2.81 -15.78 21.19
N VAL A 245 -3.25 -14.65 20.65
CA VAL A 245 -2.59 -13.35 20.80
C VAL A 245 -3.43 -12.40 21.66
N PRO A 246 -2.83 -11.58 22.51
CA PRO A 246 -3.57 -10.59 23.30
C PRO A 246 -4.25 -9.57 22.37
N ILE A 247 -5.50 -9.24 22.70
CA ILE A 247 -6.27 -8.21 22.02
C ILE A 247 -6.47 -7.05 22.98
N ILE A 248 -6.04 -5.87 22.57
CA ILE A 248 -6.24 -4.62 23.29
C ILE A 248 -7.28 -3.80 22.52
N VAL A 249 -8.34 -3.39 23.22
CA VAL A 249 -9.43 -2.61 22.62
C VAL A 249 -9.50 -1.27 23.31
N ARG A 250 -9.24 -0.21 22.53
CA ARG A 250 -9.49 1.16 22.98
C ARG A 250 -10.78 1.65 22.35
N LEU A 251 -11.73 2.03 23.19
CA LEU A 251 -13.00 2.61 22.79
C LEU A 251 -13.11 4.02 23.35
N GLN A 252 -13.33 5.00 22.48
CA GLN A 252 -13.55 6.39 22.85
C GLN A 252 -14.68 7.01 22.02
N GLY A 253 -15.44 7.92 22.62
CA GLY A 253 -16.54 8.61 21.95
C GLY A 253 -17.91 7.98 22.19
N THR A 254 -18.77 7.96 21.18
CA THR A 254 -20.18 7.56 21.32
C THR A 254 -20.35 6.15 21.86
N ASN A 255 -21.01 6.00 23.01
CA ASN A 255 -21.28 4.76 23.74
C ASN A 255 -20.00 3.99 24.14
N SER A 256 -18.91 4.70 24.44
CA SER A 256 -17.64 4.06 24.83
C SER A 256 -17.73 3.29 26.17
N GLU A 257 -18.47 3.83 27.17
CA GLU A 257 -18.67 3.16 28.46
C GLU A 257 -19.49 1.87 28.30
N GLU A 258 -20.57 1.92 27.52
CA GLU A 258 -21.38 0.74 27.20
C GLU A 258 -20.56 -0.30 26.43
N GLY A 259 -19.76 0.14 25.46
CA GLY A 259 -18.86 -0.73 24.69
C GLY A 259 -17.81 -1.40 25.57
N SER A 260 -17.16 -0.67 26.49
CA SER A 260 -16.20 -1.23 27.43
C SER A 260 -16.85 -2.27 28.33
N LYS A 261 -18.05 -1.99 28.84
CA LYS A 261 -18.79 -2.94 29.66
C LYS A 261 -19.15 -4.23 28.91
N ILE A 262 -19.54 -4.14 27.63
CA ILE A 262 -19.81 -5.32 26.79
C ILE A 262 -18.56 -6.20 26.68
N ILE A 263 -17.38 -5.61 26.49
CA ILE A 263 -16.10 -6.35 26.43
C ILE A 263 -15.81 -7.00 27.77
N GLU A 264 -15.90 -6.27 28.89
CA GLU A 264 -15.65 -6.77 30.24
C GLU A 264 -16.60 -7.92 30.61
N ASP A 265 -17.89 -7.75 30.39
CA ASP A 265 -18.95 -8.74 30.71
C ASP A 265 -18.83 -10.01 29.80
N SER A 266 -18.13 -9.92 28.70
CA SER A 266 -17.94 -11.06 27.78
C SER A 266 -17.08 -12.18 28.34
N GLY A 267 -16.24 -11.89 29.33
CA GLY A 267 -15.27 -12.82 29.93
C GLY A 267 -14.14 -13.27 28.97
N LEU A 268 -13.99 -12.59 27.83
CA LEU A 268 -12.95 -12.87 26.86
C LEU A 268 -11.60 -12.28 27.33
N LYS A 269 -10.50 -12.87 26.87
CA LYS A 269 -9.14 -12.33 27.09
C LYS A 269 -8.88 -11.10 26.22
N VAL A 270 -9.64 -10.04 26.46
CA VAL A 270 -9.58 -8.76 25.75
C VAL A 270 -9.41 -7.66 26.78
N TYR A 271 -8.40 -6.81 26.56
CA TYR A 271 -8.09 -5.71 27.48
C TYR A 271 -8.76 -4.43 26.98
N ALA A 272 -9.81 -3.95 27.67
CA ALA A 272 -10.45 -2.68 27.36
C ALA A 272 -9.69 -1.51 27.99
N THR A 273 -9.53 -0.42 27.23
CA THR A 273 -8.90 0.82 27.70
C THR A 273 -9.53 2.06 27.08
N ASN A 274 -9.51 3.17 27.84
CA ASN A 274 -10.05 4.45 27.39
C ASN A 274 -8.95 5.47 27.06
N THR A 275 -7.70 5.24 27.49
CA THR A 275 -6.61 6.19 27.28
C THR A 275 -5.62 5.70 26.23
N LEU A 276 -5.09 6.63 25.43
CA LEU A 276 -4.10 6.30 24.40
C LEU A 276 -2.77 5.83 25.01
N LEU A 277 -2.41 6.34 26.19
CA LEU A 277 -1.19 5.98 26.92
C LEU A 277 -1.18 4.53 27.43
N SER A 278 -2.35 3.89 27.59
CA SER A 278 -2.41 2.47 27.96
C SER A 278 -1.90 1.54 26.84
N LEU A 279 -1.68 2.06 25.65
CA LEU A 279 -1.07 1.32 24.51
C LEU A 279 0.41 1.02 24.73
N ILE A 280 1.09 1.72 25.65
CA ILE A 280 2.49 1.45 26.02
C ILE A 280 2.67 0.00 26.53
N HIS A 281 1.61 -0.59 27.09
CA HIS A 281 1.65 -1.99 27.54
C HIS A 281 1.70 -3.03 26.42
N ILE A 282 1.46 -2.62 25.17
CA ILE A 282 1.51 -3.51 23.99
C ILE A 282 2.94 -3.85 23.60
N SER A 283 3.89 -2.94 23.85
CA SER A 283 5.30 -3.09 23.47
C SER A 283 6.09 -4.02 24.42
N GLU A 284 5.54 -4.36 25.58
CA GLU A 284 6.19 -5.24 26.54
C GLU A 284 5.32 -6.48 26.86
N PRO A 285 5.21 -7.46 25.92
CA PRO A 285 4.43 -8.69 26.17
C PRO A 285 4.92 -9.48 27.39
N THR A 286 6.14 -9.22 27.87
CA THR A 286 6.71 -9.80 29.09
C THR A 286 6.18 -9.19 30.40
N ARG A 287 5.59 -7.99 30.38
CA ARG A 287 4.99 -7.36 31.56
C ARG A 287 3.51 -7.68 31.78
N LEU A 288 2.82 -8.22 30.77
CA LEU A 288 1.41 -8.67 30.89
C LEU A 288 1.22 -9.87 31.84
N HIS A 289 2.29 -10.48 32.33
CA HIS A 289 2.23 -11.54 33.33
C HIS A 289 2.30 -11.05 34.81
N VAL A 290 2.26 -9.74 35.06
CA VAL A 290 2.46 -9.16 36.42
C VAL A 290 1.36 -8.16 36.80
N ILE A 291 0.13 -8.36 36.34
CA ILE A 291 -1.05 -7.71 36.97
C ILE A 291 -2.13 -8.75 37.18
#